data_fff0a3d43cb7dcf88710ce67d8e53061
#
_entry.id   fff0a3d43cb7dcf88710ce67d8e53061
#
_cell.length_a   1.000
_cell.length_b   1.000
_cell.length_c   1.000
_cell.angle_alpha   90.00
_cell.angle_beta   90.00
_cell.angle_gamma   90.00
#
_symmetry.space_group_name_H-M   'P 1'
#
loop_
_entity.id
_entity.type
_entity.pdbx_description
1 polymer ?
#
loop_
_entity_poly.entity_id
_entity_poly.type
_entity_poly.pdbx_seq_one_letter_code
_entity_poly.pdbx_strand_id
1 'polypeptide(L)'
;MFLTGGGLRLIIVAGFLGSGKTTLILSIASELVSRRGVKVVIVENEVGQIGIDDQYLEFEGLRVKKLQSGCICCVLASDLVTTLKQLQESFHPDVVILEPSGVANVAKIVEIINCFPPGSIQKKVIVLVDPMRFKAIMAMTFPFVQESLNVADIVAINKIDLVDQVALDETKEEIKGLTGVAKVAEISALQGTGLRDLMEEVE
;
A
#
# COMPACT_ATOMS: atom_id res chain seq x y z
N MET A 1 -0.31 25.40 -9.90
CA MET A 1 -1.59 25.80 -9.29
C MET A 1 -2.07 24.60 -8.52
N PHE A 2 -1.80 24.55 -7.20
CA PHE A 2 -2.12 23.41 -6.35
C PHE A 2 -3.54 23.58 -5.82
N LEU A 3 -4.32 22.55 -6.07
CA LEU A 3 -5.63 22.15 -5.61
C LEU A 3 -6.42 23.13 -4.71
N THR A 4 -7.54 23.56 -5.21
CA THR A 4 -8.65 24.13 -4.43
C THR A 4 -9.52 22.98 -3.94
N GLY A 5 -9.45 22.66 -2.63
CA GLY A 5 -10.48 21.88 -1.93
C GLY A 5 -10.23 20.37 -1.84
N GLY A 6 -9.48 19.92 -0.86
CA GLY A 6 -9.29 18.52 -0.51
C GLY A 6 -8.00 17.92 -1.11
N GLY A 7 -7.02 17.57 -0.26
CA GLY A 7 -5.79 16.92 -0.69
C GLY A 7 -6.06 15.53 -1.32
N LEU A 8 -5.15 15.07 -2.22
CA LEU A 8 -5.18 13.72 -2.76
C LEU A 8 -5.03 12.69 -1.63
N ARG A 9 -5.93 11.73 -1.54
CA ARG A 9 -5.75 10.59 -0.63
C ARG A 9 -4.86 9.55 -1.28
N LEU A 10 -3.77 9.19 -0.61
CA LEU A 10 -2.79 8.21 -1.08
C LEU A 10 -2.68 7.07 -0.08
N ILE A 11 -3.08 5.87 -0.49
CA ILE A 11 -2.94 4.65 0.29
C ILE A 11 -1.73 3.90 -0.25
N ILE A 12 -0.72 3.67 0.57
CA ILE A 12 0.46 2.89 0.22
C ILE A 12 0.31 1.51 0.84
N VAL A 13 0.26 0.46 0.01
CA VAL A 13 0.11 -0.93 0.48
C VAL A 13 1.42 -1.66 0.22
N ALA A 14 2.23 -1.78 1.25
CA ALA A 14 3.55 -2.38 1.21
C ALA A 14 3.57 -3.77 1.89
N GLY A 15 4.66 -4.50 1.73
CA GLY A 15 4.86 -5.83 2.31
C GLY A 15 5.64 -6.73 1.38
N PHE A 16 6.15 -7.83 1.90
CA PHE A 16 6.97 -8.76 1.12
C PHE A 16 6.18 -9.47 0.01
N LEU A 17 6.92 -10.04 -0.94
CA LEU A 17 6.33 -10.83 -2.02
C LEU A 17 5.47 -11.98 -1.44
N GLY A 18 4.25 -12.10 -1.94
CA GLY A 18 3.30 -13.12 -1.51
C GLY A 18 2.59 -12.82 -0.19
N SER A 19 2.75 -11.63 0.42
CA SER A 19 1.98 -11.24 1.63
C SER A 19 0.50 -10.98 1.38
N GLY A 20 0.07 -10.86 0.11
CA GLY A 20 -1.33 -10.63 -0.28
C GLY A 20 -1.67 -9.17 -0.59
N LYS A 21 -0.67 -8.35 -0.94
CA LYS A 21 -0.86 -6.94 -1.29
C LYS A 21 -1.92 -6.72 -2.35
N THR A 22 -1.75 -7.36 -3.50
CA THR A 22 -2.68 -7.21 -4.64
C THR A 22 -4.10 -7.62 -4.26
N THR A 23 -4.28 -8.70 -3.48
CA THR A 23 -5.60 -9.12 -2.99
C THR A 23 -6.23 -8.05 -2.10
N LEU A 24 -5.45 -7.50 -1.15
CA LEU A 24 -5.95 -6.43 -0.28
C LEU A 24 -6.27 -5.16 -1.06
N ILE A 25 -5.41 -4.76 -2.00
CA ILE A 25 -5.62 -3.58 -2.85
C ILE A 25 -6.93 -3.68 -3.62
N LEU A 26 -7.19 -4.82 -4.24
CA LEU A 26 -8.44 -5.05 -4.98
C LEU A 26 -9.66 -5.00 -4.05
N SER A 27 -9.55 -5.55 -2.84
CA SER A 27 -10.64 -5.48 -1.84
C SER A 27 -10.91 -4.05 -1.39
N ILE A 28 -9.87 -3.26 -1.06
CA ILE A 28 -9.99 -1.85 -0.68
C ILE A 28 -10.59 -1.05 -1.84
N ALA A 29 -10.07 -1.22 -3.04
CA ALA A 29 -10.52 -0.48 -4.23
C ALA A 29 -11.99 -0.78 -4.56
N SER A 30 -12.38 -2.06 -4.56
CA SER A 30 -13.76 -2.48 -4.80
C SER A 30 -14.72 -1.89 -3.77
N GLU A 31 -14.35 -1.88 -2.51
CA GLU A 31 -15.15 -1.31 -1.43
C GLU A 31 -15.34 0.21 -1.61
N LEU A 32 -14.24 0.95 -1.90
CA LEU A 32 -14.29 2.39 -2.12
C LEU A 32 -15.18 2.76 -3.31
N VAL A 33 -15.08 2.02 -4.41
CA VAL A 33 -15.88 2.28 -5.61
C VAL A 33 -17.34 1.92 -5.39
N SER A 34 -17.63 0.72 -4.87
CA SER A 34 -19.00 0.20 -4.79
C SER A 34 -19.85 0.90 -3.73
N ARG A 35 -19.28 1.17 -2.56
CA ARG A 35 -20.07 1.77 -1.46
C ARG A 35 -20.07 3.28 -1.45
N ARG A 36 -19.08 3.93 -2.07
CA ARG A 36 -18.87 5.38 -1.94
C ARG A 36 -18.85 6.13 -3.24
N GLY A 37 -18.85 5.43 -4.38
CA GLY A 37 -18.73 6.06 -5.70
C GLY A 37 -17.42 6.84 -5.89
N VAL A 38 -16.36 6.45 -5.17
CA VAL A 38 -15.05 7.12 -5.16
C VAL A 38 -14.27 6.75 -6.40
N LYS A 39 -13.62 7.72 -7.04
CA LYS A 39 -12.71 7.46 -8.17
C LYS A 39 -11.37 6.97 -7.65
N VAL A 40 -11.08 5.69 -7.86
CA VAL A 40 -9.84 5.05 -7.41
C VAL A 40 -8.91 4.80 -8.59
N VAL A 41 -7.63 5.15 -8.43
CA VAL A 41 -6.56 4.76 -9.35
C VAL A 41 -5.58 3.89 -8.59
N ILE A 42 -5.25 2.71 -9.14
CA ILE A 42 -4.23 1.81 -8.60
C ILE A 42 -2.94 2.01 -9.41
N VAL A 43 -1.84 2.22 -8.70
CA VAL A 43 -0.50 2.35 -9.26
C VAL A 43 0.30 1.13 -8.82
N GLU A 44 0.54 0.21 -9.74
CA GLU A 44 1.35 -0.99 -9.50
C GLU A 44 2.76 -0.78 -10.03
N ASN A 45 3.76 -1.22 -9.25
CA ASN A 45 5.15 -1.22 -9.67
C ASN A 45 5.66 -2.65 -9.79
N GLU A 46 5.55 -3.24 -10.98
CA GLU A 46 6.15 -4.53 -11.28
C GLU A 46 7.58 -4.37 -11.80
N VAL A 47 8.51 -5.13 -11.18
CA VAL A 47 9.87 -5.31 -11.66
C VAL A 47 9.85 -6.33 -12.79
N GLY A 48 10.03 -5.86 -14.03
CA GLY A 48 10.39 -6.73 -15.16
C GLY A 48 9.24 -7.18 -16.04
N GLN A 49 8.93 -6.39 -17.02
CA GLN A 49 8.85 -6.78 -18.45
C GLN A 49 8.72 -5.52 -19.30
N ILE A 50 9.56 -5.41 -20.32
CA ILE A 50 9.49 -4.39 -21.35
C ILE A 50 8.25 -4.70 -22.21
N GLY A 51 7.22 -3.91 -22.04
CA GLY A 51 6.03 -3.95 -22.86
C GLY A 51 5.51 -2.53 -23.05
N ILE A 52 5.55 -2.06 -24.27
CA ILE A 52 5.00 -0.79 -24.71
C ILE A 52 3.49 -0.94 -24.68
N ASP A 53 2.83 -0.34 -23.72
CA ASP A 53 1.46 0.17 -23.85
C ASP A 53 1.00 0.76 -22.51
N ASP A 54 0.59 2.02 -22.53
CA ASP A 54 -0.18 2.68 -21.46
C ASP A 54 -1.58 2.04 -21.39
N GLN A 55 -1.67 0.75 -21.03
CA GLN A 55 -2.94 0.06 -20.91
C GLN A 55 -3.55 0.35 -19.54
N TYR A 56 -4.56 1.20 -19.55
CA TYR A 56 -5.49 1.31 -18.45
C TYR A 56 -6.44 0.12 -18.49
N LEU A 57 -6.36 -0.76 -17.49
CA LEU A 57 -7.38 -1.79 -17.31
C LEU A 57 -8.56 -1.14 -16.56
N GLU A 58 -9.67 -0.88 -17.26
CA GLU A 58 -10.93 -0.56 -16.61
C GLU A 58 -11.63 -1.86 -16.23
N PHE A 59 -11.75 -2.09 -14.93
CA PHE A 59 -12.54 -3.18 -14.41
C PHE A 59 -13.56 -2.62 -13.41
N GLU A 60 -14.84 -2.74 -13.69
CA GLU A 60 -15.95 -2.33 -12.80
C GLU A 60 -15.82 -0.91 -12.19
N GLY A 61 -15.36 0.07 -12.98
CA GLY A 61 -15.14 1.44 -12.49
C GLY A 61 -13.80 1.70 -11.82
N LEU A 62 -12.93 0.67 -11.76
CA LEU A 62 -11.55 0.77 -11.31
C LEU A 62 -10.64 1.11 -12.50
N ARG A 63 -9.79 2.13 -12.34
CA ARG A 63 -8.71 2.41 -13.29
C ARG A 63 -7.39 1.95 -12.71
N VAL A 64 -6.79 0.94 -13.34
CA VAL A 64 -5.47 0.43 -12.95
C VAL A 64 -4.43 1.01 -13.90
N LYS A 65 -3.50 1.78 -13.40
CA LYS A 65 -2.31 2.24 -14.14
C LYS A 65 -1.11 1.40 -13.74
N LYS A 66 -0.58 0.63 -14.67
CA LYS A 66 0.71 -0.03 -14.49
C LYS A 66 1.82 0.95 -14.85
N LEU A 67 2.72 1.23 -13.92
CA LEU A 67 3.93 2.00 -14.20
C LEU A 67 4.97 1.09 -14.84
N GLN A 68 5.28 1.37 -16.10
CA GLN A 68 6.12 0.50 -16.94
C GLN A 68 7.61 0.77 -16.89
N SER A 69 8.15 1.64 -16.09
CA SER A 69 9.58 1.92 -16.16
C SER A 69 10.26 1.97 -14.81
N GLY A 70 11.05 0.94 -14.56
CA GLY A 70 12.02 0.91 -13.46
C GLY A 70 11.37 0.74 -12.08
N CYS A 71 12.02 -0.01 -11.20
CA CYS A 71 11.55 -0.12 -9.81
C CYS A 71 11.38 1.27 -9.21
N ILE A 72 10.24 1.56 -8.53
CA ILE A 72 10.09 2.77 -7.69
C ILE A 72 11.24 2.87 -6.66
N CYS A 73 11.87 1.76 -6.32
CA CYS A 73 13.10 1.73 -5.51
C CYS A 73 14.34 2.28 -6.23
N CYS A 74 14.34 2.31 -7.58
CA CYS A 74 15.43 2.82 -8.43
C CYS A 74 15.00 4.03 -9.26
N VAL A 75 13.70 4.32 -9.34
CA VAL A 75 13.15 5.49 -10.02
C VAL A 75 13.43 6.70 -9.15
N LEU A 76 14.07 7.69 -9.73
CA LEU A 76 14.31 8.99 -9.14
C LEU A 76 12.99 9.52 -8.53
N ALA A 77 13.09 10.17 -7.38
CA ALA A 77 11.96 10.82 -6.69
C ALA A 77 11.07 11.64 -7.65
N SER A 78 11.65 12.16 -8.73
CA SER A 78 10.99 12.86 -9.84
C SER A 78 9.86 12.07 -10.50
N ASP A 79 9.99 10.75 -10.64
CA ASP A 79 9.02 9.97 -11.42
C ASP A 79 7.74 9.69 -10.62
N LEU A 80 7.85 9.42 -9.33
CA LEU A 80 6.67 9.29 -8.46
C LEU A 80 5.91 10.62 -8.37
N VAL A 81 6.65 11.73 -8.17
CA VAL A 81 6.07 13.08 -8.12
C VAL A 81 5.37 13.40 -9.44
N THR A 82 6.04 13.14 -10.57
CA THR A 82 5.51 13.39 -11.91
C THR A 82 4.26 12.53 -12.17
N THR A 83 4.31 11.26 -11.79
CA THR A 83 3.16 10.35 -11.94
C THR A 83 1.95 10.81 -11.13
N LEU A 84 2.14 11.15 -9.85
CA LEU A 84 1.03 11.62 -9.02
C LEU A 84 0.41 12.92 -9.57
N LYS A 85 1.23 13.85 -10.07
CA LYS A 85 0.76 15.08 -10.75
C LYS A 85 -0.04 14.77 -12.01
N GLN A 86 0.48 13.91 -12.89
CA GLN A 86 -0.21 13.51 -14.11
C GLN A 86 -1.54 12.81 -13.83
N LEU A 87 -1.58 11.93 -12.83
CA LEU A 87 -2.82 11.29 -12.40
C LEU A 87 -3.84 12.31 -11.91
N GLN A 88 -3.39 13.28 -11.13
CA GLN A 88 -4.25 14.35 -10.64
C GLN A 88 -4.81 15.20 -11.78
N GLU A 89 -3.97 15.56 -12.76
CA GLU A 89 -4.36 16.41 -13.89
C GLU A 89 -5.25 15.70 -14.91
N SER A 90 -5.00 14.40 -15.16
CA SER A 90 -5.67 13.65 -16.23
C SER A 90 -6.94 12.92 -15.75
N PHE A 91 -6.97 12.46 -14.49
CA PHE A 91 -8.04 11.59 -13.99
C PHE A 91 -8.81 12.20 -12.83
N HIS A 92 -8.24 13.16 -12.10
CA HIS A 92 -8.84 13.75 -10.91
C HIS A 92 -9.35 12.67 -9.95
N PRO A 93 -8.47 11.72 -9.51
CA PRO A 93 -8.87 10.66 -8.61
C PRO A 93 -9.16 11.20 -7.21
N ASP A 94 -10.11 10.59 -6.53
CA ASP A 94 -10.34 10.85 -5.11
C ASP A 94 -9.32 10.10 -4.24
N VAL A 95 -8.91 8.91 -4.70
CA VAL A 95 -7.94 8.04 -4.01
C VAL A 95 -6.97 7.44 -5.01
N VAL A 96 -5.68 7.47 -4.67
CA VAL A 96 -4.65 6.68 -5.34
C VAL A 96 -4.17 5.59 -4.39
N ILE A 97 -4.17 4.33 -4.86
CA ILE A 97 -3.57 3.21 -4.13
C ILE A 97 -2.24 2.88 -4.81
N LEU A 98 -1.15 2.96 -4.06
CA LEU A 98 0.19 2.66 -4.56
C LEU A 98 0.64 1.31 -4.02
N GLU A 99 0.97 0.37 -4.92
CA GLU A 99 1.65 -0.88 -4.61
C GLU A 99 3.14 -0.77 -4.95
N PRO A 100 4.04 -0.51 -3.99
CA PRO A 100 5.47 -0.63 -4.22
C PRO A 100 5.87 -2.08 -4.45
N SER A 101 6.97 -2.32 -5.18
CA SER A 101 7.52 -3.68 -5.27
C SER A 101 7.84 -4.24 -3.88
N GLY A 102 7.81 -5.57 -3.72
CA GLY A 102 8.04 -6.22 -2.42
C GLY A 102 9.43 -5.98 -1.81
N VAL A 103 10.34 -5.37 -2.57
CA VAL A 103 11.70 -4.98 -2.14
C VAL A 103 11.91 -3.46 -2.18
N ALA A 104 10.86 -2.67 -2.35
CA ALA A 104 10.96 -1.21 -2.36
C ALA A 104 11.18 -0.67 -0.95
N ASN A 105 12.03 0.33 -0.83
CA ASN A 105 12.21 1.05 0.43
C ASN A 105 11.02 2.02 0.65
N VAL A 106 10.07 1.59 1.48
CA VAL A 106 8.85 2.33 1.78
C VAL A 106 9.14 3.65 2.49
N ALA A 107 10.16 3.68 3.34
CA ALA A 107 10.56 4.91 4.04
C ALA A 107 10.97 6.01 3.06
N LYS A 108 11.72 5.67 1.99
CA LYS A 108 12.04 6.63 0.93
C LYS A 108 10.83 7.13 0.16
N ILE A 109 9.85 6.27 -0.08
CA ILE A 109 8.59 6.68 -0.71
C ILE A 109 7.87 7.70 0.18
N VAL A 110 7.79 7.42 1.48
CA VAL A 110 7.19 8.32 2.47
C VAL A 110 7.94 9.66 2.54
N GLU A 111 9.28 9.65 2.51
CA GLU A 111 10.10 10.87 2.46
C GLU A 111 9.76 11.73 1.23
N ILE A 112 9.66 11.11 0.04
CA ILE A 112 9.28 11.81 -1.20
C ILE A 112 7.89 12.43 -1.06
N ILE A 113 6.92 11.69 -0.52
CA ILE A 113 5.56 12.22 -0.33
C ILE A 113 5.54 13.37 0.67
N ASN A 114 6.38 13.33 1.70
CA ASN A 114 6.49 14.42 2.69
C ASN A 114 7.10 15.71 2.09
N CYS A 115 7.74 15.65 0.92
CA CYS A 115 8.23 16.84 0.20
C CYS A 115 7.12 17.61 -0.55
N PHE A 116 5.90 17.04 -0.65
CA PHE A 116 4.77 17.77 -1.21
C PHE A 116 4.30 18.88 -0.26
N PRO A 117 3.65 19.93 -0.77
CA PRO A 117 3.11 20.98 0.08
C PRO A 117 2.18 20.41 1.16
N PRO A 118 2.22 20.94 2.39
CA PRO A 118 1.36 20.48 3.47
C PRO A 118 -0.11 20.47 3.07
N GLY A 119 -0.83 19.39 3.36
CA GLY A 119 -2.24 19.22 3.04
C GLY A 119 -2.56 18.87 1.59
N SER A 120 -1.56 18.81 0.67
CA SER A 120 -1.79 18.40 -0.71
C SER A 120 -1.96 16.89 -0.89
N ILE A 121 -1.36 16.09 -0.01
CA ILE A 121 -1.50 14.63 0.02
C ILE A 121 -1.80 14.19 1.45
N GLN A 122 -2.88 13.44 1.60
CA GLN A 122 -3.21 12.72 2.83
C GLN A 122 -2.78 11.27 2.62
N LYS A 123 -1.65 10.87 3.21
CA LYS A 123 -1.14 9.52 3.06
C LYS A 123 -1.57 8.60 4.20
N LYS A 124 -1.77 7.32 3.87
CA LYS A 124 -1.93 6.22 4.81
C LYS A 124 -1.03 5.06 4.35
N VAL A 125 -0.17 4.59 5.22
CA VAL A 125 0.78 3.50 4.93
C VAL A 125 0.32 2.23 5.64
N ILE A 126 0.04 1.19 4.85
CA ILE A 126 -0.31 -0.15 5.32
C ILE A 126 0.84 -1.09 4.98
N VAL A 127 1.41 -1.74 5.97
CA VAL A 127 2.43 -2.78 5.77
C VAL A 127 1.82 -4.15 6.06
N LEU A 128 1.79 -5.02 5.02
CA LEU A 128 1.28 -6.38 5.17
C LEU A 128 2.36 -7.33 5.67
N VAL A 129 1.99 -8.10 6.68
CA VAL A 129 2.80 -9.17 7.26
C VAL A 129 2.08 -10.51 7.07
N ASP A 130 2.80 -11.52 6.60
CA ASP A 130 2.34 -12.91 6.54
C ASP A 130 2.90 -13.65 7.76
N PRO A 131 2.07 -14.06 8.73
CA PRO A 131 2.53 -14.66 10.00
C PRO A 131 3.31 -15.96 9.80
N MET A 132 2.99 -16.73 8.75
CA MET A 132 3.73 -17.97 8.45
C MET A 132 5.18 -17.71 8.04
N ARG A 133 5.48 -16.53 7.47
CA ARG A 133 6.78 -16.20 6.89
C ARG A 133 7.52 -15.11 7.65
N PHE A 134 6.86 -14.44 8.59
CA PHE A 134 7.38 -13.24 9.24
C PHE A 134 8.73 -13.48 9.91
N LYS A 135 8.85 -14.52 10.76
CA LYS A 135 10.11 -14.86 11.44
C LYS A 135 11.27 -15.12 10.46
N ALA A 136 11.00 -15.83 9.36
CA ALA A 136 12.02 -16.11 8.34
C ALA A 136 12.44 -14.83 7.60
N ILE A 137 11.50 -13.98 7.25
CA ILE A 137 11.75 -12.69 6.59
C ILE A 137 12.55 -11.77 7.52
N MET A 138 12.17 -11.69 8.79
CA MET A 138 12.89 -10.92 9.81
C MET A 138 14.35 -11.38 9.94
N ALA A 139 14.59 -12.68 10.01
CA ALA A 139 15.95 -13.22 10.12
C ALA A 139 16.84 -12.87 8.92
N MET A 140 16.26 -12.74 7.73
CA MET A 140 17.01 -12.47 6.48
C MET A 140 17.17 -10.98 6.18
N THR A 141 16.18 -10.15 6.56
CA THR A 141 16.04 -8.77 6.07
C THR A 141 15.62 -7.79 7.16
N PHE A 142 16.07 -8.02 8.41
CA PHE A 142 15.65 -7.22 9.57
C PHE A 142 15.68 -5.70 9.37
N PRO A 143 16.78 -5.08 8.89
CA PRO A 143 16.82 -3.63 8.74
C PRO A 143 15.73 -3.10 7.80
N PHE A 144 15.46 -3.83 6.72
CA PHE A 144 14.48 -3.44 5.70
C PHE A 144 13.03 -3.57 6.23
N VAL A 145 12.74 -4.64 6.97
CA VAL A 145 11.43 -4.81 7.63
C VAL A 145 11.23 -3.71 8.66
N GLN A 146 12.23 -3.45 9.49
CA GLN A 146 12.17 -2.42 10.54
C GLN A 146 11.91 -1.03 9.96
N GLU A 147 12.61 -0.65 8.87
CA GLU A 147 12.37 0.62 8.18
C GLU A 147 10.93 0.74 7.66
N SER A 148 10.37 -0.34 7.10
CA SER A 148 9.00 -0.36 6.61
C SER A 148 7.98 -0.25 7.74
N LEU A 149 8.20 -0.97 8.85
CA LEU A 149 7.33 -0.94 10.02
C LEU A 149 7.36 0.43 10.72
N ASN A 150 8.52 1.11 10.75
CA ASN A 150 8.65 2.42 11.38
C ASN A 150 7.83 3.54 10.72
N VAL A 151 7.52 3.39 9.42
CA VAL A 151 6.72 4.38 8.67
C VAL A 151 5.27 3.95 8.47
N ALA A 152 4.89 2.77 8.98
CA ALA A 152 3.54 2.25 8.89
C ALA A 152 2.58 3.03 9.80
N ASP A 153 1.42 3.40 9.26
CA ASP A 153 0.27 3.83 10.07
C ASP A 153 -0.49 2.59 10.59
N ILE A 154 -0.53 1.53 9.75
CA ILE A 154 -1.19 0.26 10.06
C ILE A 154 -0.26 -0.89 9.66
N VAL A 155 -0.07 -1.85 10.56
CA VAL A 155 0.51 -3.16 10.22
C VAL A 155 -0.62 -4.18 10.15
N ALA A 156 -0.89 -4.70 8.96
CA ALA A 156 -1.93 -5.68 8.75
C ALA A 156 -1.33 -7.10 8.72
N ILE A 157 -1.61 -7.90 9.74
CA ILE A 157 -1.28 -9.32 9.77
C ILE A 157 -2.32 -10.01 8.90
N ASN A 158 -1.89 -10.42 7.70
CA ASN A 158 -2.77 -11.03 6.70
C ASN A 158 -2.64 -12.55 6.73
N LYS A 159 -3.63 -13.23 6.15
CA LYS A 159 -3.72 -14.69 6.09
C LYS A 159 -3.89 -15.33 7.47
N ILE A 160 -4.63 -14.69 8.36
CA ILE A 160 -4.94 -15.23 9.69
C ILE A 160 -5.72 -16.55 9.60
N ASP A 161 -6.36 -16.81 8.47
CA ASP A 161 -7.06 -18.07 8.15
C ASP A 161 -6.12 -19.28 7.98
N LEU A 162 -4.80 -19.06 7.87
CA LEU A 162 -3.80 -20.10 7.64
C LEU A 162 -2.95 -20.43 8.88
N VAL A 163 -3.19 -19.75 10.01
CA VAL A 163 -2.43 -19.95 11.25
C VAL A 163 -3.36 -20.14 12.44
N ASP A 164 -2.84 -20.77 13.48
CA ASP A 164 -3.54 -20.87 14.76
C ASP A 164 -3.37 -19.57 15.59
N GLN A 165 -4.13 -19.49 16.67
CA GLN A 165 -4.13 -18.31 17.54
C GLN A 165 -2.77 -18.07 18.20
N VAL A 166 -2.02 -19.13 18.51
CA VAL A 166 -0.69 -19.00 19.15
C VAL A 166 0.29 -18.33 18.22
N ALA A 167 0.38 -18.78 16.97
CA ALA A 167 1.26 -18.18 15.96
C ALA A 167 0.86 -16.74 15.64
N LEU A 168 -0.44 -16.44 15.65
CA LEU A 168 -0.95 -15.09 15.46
C LEU A 168 -0.53 -14.17 16.61
N ASP A 169 -0.73 -14.59 17.86
CA ASP A 169 -0.39 -13.82 19.05
C ASP A 169 1.11 -13.59 19.15
N GLU A 170 1.96 -14.59 18.85
CA GLU A 170 3.41 -14.44 18.78
C GLU A 170 3.83 -13.37 17.74
N THR A 171 3.24 -13.45 16.55
CA THR A 171 3.53 -12.46 15.47
C THR A 171 3.11 -11.06 15.90
N LYS A 172 1.96 -10.93 16.54
CA LYS A 172 1.42 -9.66 17.03
C LYS A 172 2.32 -9.03 18.11
N GLU A 173 2.78 -9.81 19.07
CA GLU A 173 3.69 -9.34 20.11
C GLU A 173 5.05 -8.94 19.54
N GLU A 174 5.57 -9.71 18.58
CA GLU A 174 6.83 -9.35 17.91
C GLU A 174 6.69 -8.02 17.13
N ILE A 175 5.60 -7.83 16.39
CA ILE A 175 5.31 -6.58 15.69
C ILE A 175 5.18 -5.40 16.67
N LYS A 176 4.45 -5.55 17.77
CA LYS A 176 4.33 -4.51 18.80
C LYS A 176 5.66 -4.10 19.39
N GLY A 177 6.58 -5.03 19.54
CA GLY A 177 7.94 -4.75 20.00
C GLY A 177 8.78 -3.94 18.99
N LEU A 178 8.39 -3.97 17.71
CA LEU A 178 9.11 -3.32 16.61
C LEU A 178 8.49 -1.96 16.20
N THR A 179 7.20 -1.77 16.43
CA THR A 179 6.47 -0.55 16.03
C THR A 179 6.08 0.27 17.25
N GLY A 180 6.42 1.56 17.26
CA GLY A 180 6.07 2.44 18.40
C GLY A 180 4.62 2.94 18.38
N VAL A 181 4.01 3.11 17.20
CA VAL A 181 2.73 3.84 17.03
C VAL A 181 1.79 3.22 16.00
N ALA A 182 2.22 2.25 15.21
CA ALA A 182 1.36 1.64 14.20
C ALA A 182 0.22 0.84 14.85
N LYS A 183 -0.98 0.98 14.29
CA LYS A 183 -2.09 0.09 14.64
C LYS A 183 -1.83 -1.30 14.05
N VAL A 184 -2.17 -2.34 14.79
CA VAL A 184 -2.07 -3.72 14.30
C VAL A 184 -3.48 -4.20 13.98
N ALA A 185 -3.70 -4.60 12.72
CA ALA A 185 -4.94 -5.19 12.23
C ALA A 185 -4.73 -6.66 11.89
N GLU A 186 -5.70 -7.49 12.20
CA GLU A 186 -5.71 -8.92 11.88
C GLU A 186 -6.71 -9.15 10.75
N ILE A 187 -6.24 -9.63 9.60
CA ILE A 187 -7.08 -9.75 8.41
C ILE A 187 -6.86 -11.08 7.66
N SER A 188 -7.88 -11.49 6.94
CA SER A 188 -7.76 -12.37 5.79
C SER A 188 -8.28 -11.63 4.57
N ALA A 189 -7.38 -11.11 3.75
CA ALA A 189 -7.76 -10.39 2.53
C ALA A 189 -8.53 -11.31 1.56
N LEU A 190 -8.26 -12.61 1.59
CA LEU A 190 -8.94 -13.60 0.75
C LEU A 190 -10.37 -13.88 1.22
N GLN A 191 -10.58 -13.98 2.54
CA GLN A 191 -11.88 -14.33 3.12
C GLN A 191 -12.72 -13.11 3.51
N GLY A 192 -12.13 -11.90 3.46
CA GLY A 192 -12.80 -10.66 3.88
C GLY A 192 -12.82 -10.42 5.39
N THR A 193 -12.22 -11.29 6.19
CA THR A 193 -12.18 -11.14 7.65
C THR A 193 -11.35 -9.91 8.04
N GLY A 194 -11.84 -9.09 8.97
CA GLY A 194 -11.14 -7.90 9.47
C GLY A 194 -11.04 -6.72 8.48
N LEU A 195 -11.51 -6.88 7.22
CA LEU A 195 -11.41 -5.83 6.21
C LEU A 195 -12.27 -4.61 6.52
N ARG A 196 -13.43 -4.81 7.16
CA ARG A 196 -14.31 -3.70 7.54
C ARG A 196 -13.62 -2.75 8.52
N ASP A 197 -13.03 -3.31 9.57
CA ASP A 197 -12.34 -2.55 10.60
C ASP A 197 -11.10 -1.85 10.01
N LEU A 198 -10.38 -2.56 9.11
CA LEU A 198 -9.26 -1.96 8.39
C LEU A 198 -9.71 -0.76 7.53
N MET A 199 -10.86 -0.86 6.85
CA MET A 199 -11.39 0.24 6.03
C MET A 199 -11.74 1.47 6.86
N GLU A 200 -12.28 1.31 8.07
CA GLU A 200 -12.56 2.42 8.99
C GLU A 200 -11.29 3.17 9.41
N GLU A 201 -10.15 2.49 9.43
CA GLU A 201 -8.85 3.09 9.75
C GLU A 201 -8.16 3.75 8.55
N VAL A 202 -8.52 3.35 7.34
CA VAL A 202 -7.95 3.87 6.08
C VAL A 202 -8.64 5.16 5.64
N GLU A 203 -9.81 5.43 6.16
CA GLU A 203 -10.61 6.62 5.88
C GLU A 203 -10.18 7.83 6.66
#